data_ba0c77161f26d73c66c863ec51c11d93
#
_entry.id   ba0c77161f26d73c66c863ec51c11d93
#
_cell.length_a   1.000
_cell.length_b   1.000
_cell.length_c   1.000
_cell.angle_alpha   90.00
_cell.angle_beta   90.00
_cell.angle_gamma   90.00
#
_symmetry.space_group_name_H-M   'P 1'
#
loop_
_entity.id
_entity.type
_entity.pdbx_description
1 polymer ?
#
loop_
_entity_poly.entity_id
_entity_poly.type
_entity_poly.pdbx_seq_one_letter_code
_entity_poly.pdbx_strand_id
1 'polypeptide(L)'
;MRINLIILSVLLLTGCFRGSKFENTPIHLNPNMDNQQKYRSLEESNFFEDGSTMRKPIEGTIARGMITENHSYISGKNDDNSYLINNPVELTAEILNRGQDRYNIYCSVCHSQVGNGKGIVTQYDYPVIPANLHDQRIREQADGEMYNTIVYGLRSMPAYGYQLNTEDVWSIIHYVRALQRSQNATFEDLPKEEQDKLNGKS
;
A
#
# COMPACT_ATOMS: atom_id res chain seq x y z
N MET A 1 -8.32 62.01 4.43
CA MET A 1 -7.08 61.31 4.00
C MET A 1 -6.52 60.34 5.06
N ARG A 2 -6.37 60.77 6.33
CA ARG A 2 -5.82 59.91 7.41
C ARG A 2 -6.69 58.66 7.76
N ILE A 3 -8.02 58.80 7.75
CA ILE A 3 -8.96 57.70 8.03
C ILE A 3 -8.88 56.59 6.96
N ASN A 4 -8.77 56.97 5.69
CA ASN A 4 -8.64 56.00 4.59
C ASN A 4 -7.32 55.19 4.67
N LEU A 5 -6.26 55.80 5.17
CA LEU A 5 -4.96 55.13 5.38
C LEU A 5 -5.03 54.11 6.50
N ILE A 6 -5.76 54.43 7.57
CA ILE A 6 -5.94 53.52 8.72
C ILE A 6 -6.80 52.31 8.30
N ILE A 7 -7.89 52.54 7.54
CA ILE A 7 -8.77 51.47 7.03
C ILE A 7 -7.98 50.56 6.08
N LEU A 8 -7.17 51.11 5.19
CA LEU A 8 -6.31 50.34 4.30
C LEU A 8 -5.29 49.51 5.07
N SER A 9 -4.69 50.06 6.12
CA SER A 9 -3.72 49.35 6.98
C SER A 9 -4.37 48.20 7.76
N VAL A 10 -5.58 48.39 8.27
CA VAL A 10 -6.32 47.32 8.98
C VAL A 10 -6.73 46.22 8.01
N LEU A 11 -7.16 46.53 6.79
CA LEU A 11 -7.48 45.56 5.75
C LEU A 11 -6.26 44.75 5.33
N LEU A 12 -5.07 45.29 5.27
CA LEU A 12 -3.84 44.59 4.96
C LEU A 12 -3.39 43.68 6.12
N LEU A 13 -3.72 43.98 7.36
CA LEU A 13 -3.35 43.15 8.53
C LEU A 13 -4.29 41.96 8.72
N THR A 14 -5.51 41.98 8.17
CA THR A 14 -6.47 40.84 8.29
C THR A 14 -6.23 39.72 7.29
N GLY A 15 -5.34 39.90 6.30
CA GLY A 15 -5.10 38.93 5.22
C GLY A 15 -4.20 37.72 5.57
N CYS A 16 -3.51 37.75 6.72
CA CYS A 16 -2.52 36.73 7.05
C CYS A 16 -2.83 36.05 8.37
N PHE A 17 -3.87 35.25 8.44
CA PHE A 17 -4.09 34.38 9.59
C PHE A 17 -3.22 33.13 9.47
N ARG A 18 -2.20 33.02 10.33
CA ARG A 18 -1.32 31.86 10.43
C ARG A 18 -2.16 30.61 10.79
N GLY A 19 -2.10 29.57 9.96
CA GLY A 19 -2.82 28.31 10.17
C GLY A 19 -4.20 28.23 9.50
N SER A 20 -4.66 29.24 8.77
CA SER A 20 -5.86 29.12 7.94
C SER A 20 -5.61 28.21 6.74
N LYS A 21 -6.57 27.33 6.43
CA LYS A 21 -6.52 26.50 5.22
C LYS A 21 -6.98 27.35 4.04
N PHE A 22 -6.16 27.46 3.02
CA PHE A 22 -6.48 28.14 1.77
C PHE A 22 -6.45 27.12 0.63
N GLU A 23 -7.37 27.26 -0.33
CA GLU A 23 -7.41 26.45 -1.55
C GLU A 23 -6.32 26.86 -2.55
N ASN A 24 -5.87 28.09 -2.48
CA ASN A 24 -4.83 28.63 -3.34
C ASN A 24 -3.45 28.61 -2.66
N THR A 25 -2.41 28.44 -3.45
CA THR A 25 -1.02 28.51 -2.97
C THR A 25 -0.75 29.90 -2.39
N PRO A 26 -0.13 30.01 -1.20
CA PRO A 26 0.22 31.30 -0.61
C PRO A 26 1.22 32.05 -1.50
N ILE A 27 1.06 33.38 -1.58
CA ILE A 27 2.02 34.24 -2.29
C ILE A 27 3.26 34.40 -1.41
N HIS A 28 4.38 33.85 -1.87
CA HIS A 28 5.68 33.99 -1.21
C HIS A 28 6.44 35.18 -1.79
N LEU A 29 6.50 36.26 -1.04
CA LEU A 29 7.26 37.47 -1.45
C LEU A 29 8.78 37.22 -1.43
N ASN A 30 9.23 36.32 -0.58
CA ASN A 30 10.62 35.89 -0.51
C ASN A 30 10.67 34.35 -0.46
N PRO A 31 10.92 33.69 -1.60
CA PRO A 31 10.86 32.23 -1.70
C PRO A 31 11.97 31.49 -0.96
N ASN A 32 13.00 32.19 -0.39
CA ASN A 32 14.09 31.59 0.38
C ASN A 32 14.61 30.28 -0.25
N MET A 33 14.38 29.14 0.45
CA MET A 33 14.80 27.80 0.02
C MET A 33 13.64 26.95 -0.53
N ASP A 34 12.55 27.57 -0.97
CA ASP A 34 11.41 26.83 -1.56
C ASP A 34 11.84 26.04 -2.80
N ASN A 35 12.72 26.63 -3.59
CA ASN A 35 13.31 26.01 -4.75
C ASN A 35 14.78 25.65 -4.48
N GLN A 36 15.11 24.38 -4.46
CA GLN A 36 16.47 23.87 -4.26
C GLN A 36 16.85 22.98 -5.45
N GLN A 37 18.14 22.90 -5.75
CA GLN A 37 18.67 22.04 -6.84
C GLN A 37 18.70 20.55 -6.48
N LYS A 38 18.11 20.14 -5.37
CA LYS A 38 17.99 18.72 -5.01
C LYS A 38 16.68 18.16 -5.53
N TYR A 39 16.71 16.95 -6.02
CA TYR A 39 15.49 16.22 -6.38
C TYR A 39 14.68 15.85 -5.14
N ARG A 40 13.37 15.99 -5.23
CA ARG A 40 12.39 15.45 -4.27
C ARG A 40 11.88 14.11 -4.75
N SER A 41 11.26 13.35 -3.85
CA SER A 41 10.61 12.10 -4.24
C SER A 41 9.53 12.37 -5.30
N LEU A 42 9.50 11.54 -6.35
CA LEU A 42 8.58 11.64 -7.48
C LEU A 42 8.74 12.90 -8.35
N GLU A 43 9.81 13.67 -8.18
CA GLU A 43 10.10 14.82 -9.02
C GLU A 43 10.61 14.36 -10.40
N GLU A 44 10.29 15.13 -11.42
CA GLU A 44 10.80 14.91 -12.77
C GLU A 44 12.32 15.14 -12.84
N SER A 45 13.01 14.30 -13.59
CA SER A 45 14.44 14.43 -13.84
C SER A 45 14.73 14.52 -15.34
N ASN A 46 15.35 15.62 -15.74
CA ASN A 46 15.83 15.79 -17.11
C ASN A 46 17.14 15.02 -17.41
N PHE A 47 17.73 14.38 -16.39
CA PHE A 47 18.98 13.63 -16.54
C PHE A 47 18.74 12.20 -17.04
N PHE A 48 17.62 11.59 -16.66
CA PHE A 48 17.29 10.22 -17.04
C PHE A 48 16.29 10.20 -18.19
N GLU A 49 16.46 9.27 -19.14
CA GLU A 49 15.62 9.14 -20.34
C GLU A 49 14.14 8.88 -20.00
N ASP A 50 13.85 8.20 -18.89
CA ASP A 50 12.51 7.93 -18.40
C ASP A 50 11.88 9.09 -17.62
N GLY A 51 12.58 10.23 -17.51
CA GLY A 51 12.12 11.41 -16.79
C GLY A 51 11.95 11.23 -15.27
N SER A 52 12.32 10.08 -14.72
CA SER A 52 12.06 9.74 -13.33
C SER A 52 13.29 9.90 -12.44
N THR A 53 13.13 10.61 -11.33
CA THR A 53 14.15 10.70 -10.27
C THR A 53 14.24 9.40 -9.46
N MET A 54 13.11 8.72 -9.28
CA MET A 54 13.03 7.47 -8.54
C MET A 54 13.59 6.33 -9.39
N ARG A 55 14.74 5.79 -8.98
CA ARG A 55 15.40 4.69 -9.69
C ARG A 55 15.01 3.34 -9.10
N LYS A 56 14.75 2.38 -9.97
CA LYS A 56 14.60 0.97 -9.56
C LYS A 56 15.95 0.46 -9.05
N PRO A 57 15.96 -0.41 -8.02
CA PRO A 57 17.18 -1.10 -7.62
C PRO A 57 17.83 -1.81 -8.79
N ILE A 58 19.17 -1.82 -8.83
CA ILE A 58 19.92 -2.55 -9.86
C ILE A 58 19.68 -4.04 -9.64
N GLU A 59 19.35 -4.76 -10.71
CA GLU A 59 19.12 -6.19 -10.65
C GLU A 59 20.33 -6.93 -10.06
N GLY A 60 20.07 -7.89 -9.17
CA GLY A 60 21.11 -8.65 -8.48
C GLY A 60 21.72 -7.94 -7.28
N THR A 61 21.26 -6.73 -6.91
CA THR A 61 21.73 -6.04 -5.70
C THR A 61 20.78 -6.28 -4.52
N ILE A 62 21.38 -6.42 -3.34
CA ILE A 62 20.65 -6.55 -2.07
C ILE A 62 21.02 -5.36 -1.18
N ALA A 63 20.01 -4.69 -0.63
CA ALA A 63 20.23 -3.54 0.25
C ALA A 63 20.97 -3.99 1.54
N ARG A 64 21.85 -3.12 2.04
CA ARG A 64 22.57 -3.38 3.28
C ARG A 64 21.59 -3.64 4.44
N GLY A 65 21.78 -4.75 5.15
CA GLY A 65 20.91 -5.19 6.24
C GLY A 65 19.73 -6.08 5.81
N MET A 66 19.54 -6.29 4.50
CA MET A 66 18.49 -7.19 3.99
C MET A 66 19.05 -8.58 3.62
N ILE A 67 20.29 -8.87 3.86
CA ILE A 67 20.87 -10.19 3.64
C ILE A 67 20.30 -11.16 4.67
N THR A 68 19.61 -12.17 4.20
CA THR A 68 19.15 -13.30 5.03
C THR A 68 19.57 -14.60 4.37
N GLU A 69 19.94 -15.60 5.17
CA GLU A 69 20.24 -16.95 4.71
C GLU A 69 18.97 -17.74 4.33
N ASN A 70 17.81 -17.25 4.73
CA ASN A 70 16.53 -17.90 4.46
C ASN A 70 16.04 -17.53 3.04
N HIS A 71 16.47 -18.34 2.05
CA HIS A 71 16.08 -18.15 0.66
C HIS A 71 14.56 -18.22 0.47
N SER A 72 13.90 -19.13 1.12
CA SER A 72 12.44 -19.32 1.01
C SER A 72 11.67 -18.08 1.48
N TYR A 73 12.15 -17.43 2.54
CA TYR A 73 11.53 -16.20 3.08
C TYR A 73 11.59 -15.03 2.11
N ILE A 74 12.71 -14.84 1.38
CA ILE A 74 12.89 -13.72 0.46
C ILE A 74 12.42 -13.99 -0.98
N SER A 75 12.23 -15.28 -1.33
CA SER A 75 11.82 -15.67 -2.68
C SER A 75 10.37 -16.15 -2.78
N GLY A 76 9.79 -16.59 -1.67
CA GLY A 76 8.50 -17.27 -1.66
C GLY A 76 8.55 -18.68 -2.23
N LYS A 77 9.77 -19.26 -2.38
CA LYS A 77 9.98 -20.56 -3.03
C LYS A 77 10.85 -21.48 -2.17
N ASN A 78 10.61 -22.76 -2.33
CA ASN A 78 11.48 -23.82 -1.84
C ASN A 78 12.74 -23.96 -2.71
N ASP A 79 13.70 -24.76 -2.27
CA ASP A 79 14.96 -25.02 -2.99
C ASP A 79 14.75 -25.71 -4.36
N ASP A 80 13.64 -26.41 -4.54
CA ASP A 80 13.22 -27.04 -5.80
C ASP A 80 12.46 -26.09 -6.74
N ASN A 81 12.43 -24.79 -6.45
CA ASN A 81 11.65 -23.75 -7.15
C ASN A 81 10.12 -23.87 -7.05
N SER A 82 9.57 -24.83 -6.34
CA SER A 82 8.13 -24.83 -6.02
C SER A 82 7.76 -23.67 -5.09
N TYR A 83 6.54 -23.18 -5.17
CA TYR A 83 6.08 -22.12 -4.27
C TYR A 83 5.84 -22.64 -2.86
N LEU A 84 6.17 -21.82 -1.86
CA LEU A 84 5.79 -22.06 -0.48
C LEU A 84 4.27 -22.14 -0.36
N ILE A 85 3.78 -23.27 0.16
CA ILE A 85 2.33 -23.46 0.34
C ILE A 85 1.80 -22.52 1.42
N ASN A 86 2.53 -22.40 2.53
CA ASN A 86 2.15 -21.61 3.69
C ASN A 86 3.09 -20.43 3.89
N ASN A 87 2.56 -19.34 4.47
CA ASN A 87 3.32 -18.18 4.88
C ASN A 87 4.39 -18.56 5.92
N PRO A 88 5.67 -18.20 5.71
CA PRO A 88 6.74 -18.52 6.66
C PRO A 88 6.75 -17.63 7.91
N VAL A 89 5.96 -16.53 7.92
CA VAL A 89 5.82 -15.64 9.07
C VAL A 89 4.68 -16.12 9.95
N GLU A 90 4.91 -16.20 11.26
CA GLU A 90 3.87 -16.58 12.21
C GLU A 90 2.76 -15.53 12.24
N LEU A 91 1.49 -15.97 12.21
CA LEU A 91 0.34 -15.08 12.29
C LEU A 91 0.15 -14.59 13.73
N THR A 92 0.40 -13.31 13.95
CA THR A 92 0.10 -12.61 15.21
C THR A 92 -0.86 -11.47 14.93
N ALA A 93 -1.48 -10.92 15.99
CA ALA A 93 -2.34 -9.74 15.86
C ALA A 93 -1.56 -8.53 15.30
N GLU A 94 -0.29 -8.39 15.66
CA GLU A 94 0.57 -7.31 15.15
C GLU A 94 0.83 -7.47 13.64
N ILE A 95 1.20 -8.66 13.19
CA ILE A 95 1.43 -8.98 11.77
C ILE A 95 0.14 -8.79 10.96
N LEU A 96 -1.01 -9.21 11.49
CA LEU A 96 -2.30 -9.02 10.82
C LEU A 96 -2.65 -7.53 10.67
N ASN A 97 -2.49 -6.74 11.75
CA ASN A 97 -2.72 -5.30 11.72
C ASN A 97 -1.75 -4.59 10.77
N ARG A 98 -0.48 -5.02 10.76
CA ARG A 98 0.52 -4.51 9.81
C ARG A 98 0.11 -4.81 8.37
N GLY A 99 -0.33 -6.05 8.10
CA GLY A 99 -0.84 -6.47 6.80
C GLY A 99 -2.03 -5.63 6.34
N GLN A 100 -2.98 -5.37 7.23
CA GLN A 100 -4.13 -4.50 6.96
C GLN A 100 -3.71 -3.07 6.59
N ASP A 101 -2.81 -2.48 7.37
CA ASP A 101 -2.30 -1.13 7.13
C ASP A 101 -1.62 -1.05 5.75
N ARG A 102 -0.71 -1.98 5.45
CA ARG A 102 -0.01 -2.01 4.16
C ARG A 102 -0.93 -2.33 2.99
N TYR A 103 -1.87 -3.24 3.16
CA TYR A 103 -2.90 -3.53 2.16
C TYR A 103 -3.74 -2.30 1.84
N ASN A 104 -4.17 -1.56 2.84
CA ASN A 104 -4.97 -0.35 2.66
C ASN A 104 -4.21 0.75 1.90
N ILE A 105 -2.89 0.84 2.08
CA ILE A 105 -2.06 1.83 1.39
C ILE A 105 -1.79 1.42 -0.07
N TYR A 106 -1.38 0.18 -0.32
CA TYR A 106 -0.83 -0.23 -1.61
C TYR A 106 -1.80 -1.02 -2.49
N CYS A 107 -2.72 -1.77 -1.90
CA CYS A 107 -3.52 -2.77 -2.61
C CYS A 107 -4.99 -2.33 -2.79
N SER A 108 -5.57 -1.68 -1.76
CA SER A 108 -7.00 -1.37 -1.74
C SER A 108 -7.44 -0.41 -2.85
N VAL A 109 -6.53 0.43 -3.35
CA VAL A 109 -6.81 1.37 -4.45
C VAL A 109 -7.25 0.64 -5.73
N CYS A 110 -6.73 -0.57 -5.96
CA CYS A 110 -7.12 -1.44 -7.07
C CYS A 110 -8.07 -2.56 -6.61
N HIS A 111 -7.75 -3.26 -5.53
CA HIS A 111 -8.48 -4.45 -5.08
C HIS A 111 -9.66 -4.15 -4.15
N SER A 112 -9.92 -2.90 -3.77
CA SER A 112 -10.83 -2.42 -2.73
C SER A 112 -10.46 -2.88 -1.31
N GLN A 113 -11.07 -2.28 -0.31
CA GLN A 113 -10.81 -2.65 1.10
C GLN A 113 -11.26 -4.06 1.45
N VAL A 114 -12.21 -4.61 0.69
CA VAL A 114 -12.75 -5.97 0.90
C VAL A 114 -12.19 -6.99 -0.07
N GLY A 115 -11.26 -6.63 -0.95
CA GLY A 115 -10.59 -7.57 -1.86
C GLY A 115 -11.40 -8.00 -3.10
N ASN A 116 -12.51 -7.33 -3.43
CA ASN A 116 -13.40 -7.74 -4.53
C ASN A 116 -12.99 -7.22 -5.92
N GLY A 117 -11.83 -6.58 -6.05
CA GLY A 117 -11.33 -6.05 -7.32
C GLY A 117 -12.00 -4.75 -7.80
N LYS A 118 -12.86 -4.13 -6.98
CA LYS A 118 -13.58 -2.89 -7.31
C LYS A 118 -13.01 -1.70 -6.53
N GLY A 119 -11.69 -1.53 -6.60
CA GLY A 119 -11.02 -0.39 -5.97
C GLY A 119 -11.35 0.93 -6.65
N ILE A 120 -10.93 2.04 -6.02
CA ILE A 120 -11.26 3.40 -6.47
C ILE A 120 -10.81 3.66 -7.93
N VAL A 121 -9.71 3.07 -8.37
CA VAL A 121 -9.20 3.23 -9.74
C VAL A 121 -10.20 2.77 -10.82
N THR A 122 -11.05 1.79 -10.51
CA THR A 122 -12.05 1.27 -11.47
C THR A 122 -13.19 2.26 -11.75
N GLN A 123 -13.27 3.34 -10.98
CA GLN A 123 -14.25 4.41 -11.18
C GLN A 123 -13.77 5.48 -12.18
N TYR A 124 -12.51 5.43 -12.61
CA TYR A 124 -11.85 6.43 -13.45
C TYR A 124 -11.35 5.84 -14.78
N ASP A 125 -12.15 5.03 -15.43
CA ASP A 125 -11.84 4.42 -16.75
C ASP A 125 -10.46 3.73 -16.80
N TYR A 126 -10.01 3.18 -15.66
CA TYR A 126 -8.74 2.46 -15.60
C TYR A 126 -8.83 1.21 -16.50
N PRO A 127 -7.90 1.04 -17.46
CA PRO A 127 -8.04 0.07 -18.54
C PRO A 127 -7.89 -1.39 -18.08
N VAL A 128 -7.60 -1.62 -16.82
CA VAL A 128 -7.36 -2.94 -16.24
C VAL A 128 -8.39 -3.23 -15.16
N ILE A 129 -8.99 -4.41 -15.21
CA ILE A 129 -9.88 -4.91 -14.15
C ILE A 129 -9.01 -5.66 -13.13
N PRO A 130 -8.86 -5.12 -11.89
CA PRO A 130 -8.13 -5.83 -10.85
C PRO A 130 -8.82 -7.16 -10.49
N ALA A 131 -8.03 -8.16 -10.17
CA ALA A 131 -8.57 -9.47 -9.79
C ALA A 131 -9.39 -9.38 -8.49
N ASN A 132 -10.50 -10.11 -8.45
CA ASN A 132 -11.21 -10.37 -7.22
C ASN A 132 -10.44 -11.42 -6.40
N LEU A 133 -9.93 -11.02 -5.25
CA LEU A 133 -9.11 -11.88 -4.37
C LEU A 133 -9.90 -13.05 -3.78
N HIS A 134 -11.23 -13.05 -3.88
CA HIS A 134 -12.10 -14.13 -3.43
C HIS A 134 -12.38 -15.21 -4.48
N ASP A 135 -11.91 -15.01 -5.72
CA ASP A 135 -12.03 -16.02 -6.76
C ASP A 135 -11.35 -17.31 -6.33
N GLN A 136 -11.98 -18.46 -6.61
CA GLN A 136 -11.51 -19.77 -6.21
C GLN A 136 -10.07 -19.99 -6.63
N ARG A 137 -9.71 -19.65 -7.85
CA ARG A 137 -8.34 -19.74 -8.38
C ARG A 137 -7.31 -19.01 -7.51
N ILE A 138 -7.66 -17.83 -6.96
CA ILE A 138 -6.75 -17.04 -6.13
C ILE A 138 -6.72 -17.57 -4.69
N ARG A 139 -7.85 -18.06 -4.18
CA ARG A 139 -7.91 -18.69 -2.86
C ARG A 139 -7.08 -19.98 -2.78
N GLU A 140 -6.99 -20.71 -3.89
CA GLU A 140 -6.23 -21.96 -4.02
C GLU A 140 -4.73 -21.75 -4.31
N GLN A 141 -4.30 -20.52 -4.59
CA GLN A 141 -2.87 -20.23 -4.79
C GLN A 141 -2.08 -20.44 -3.51
N ALA A 142 -0.86 -20.95 -3.65
CA ALA A 142 0.12 -21.00 -2.57
C ALA A 142 0.50 -19.58 -2.11
N ASP A 143 0.83 -19.41 -0.84
CA ASP A 143 1.21 -18.09 -0.31
C ASP A 143 2.49 -17.56 -0.99
N GLY A 144 3.43 -18.42 -1.35
CA GLY A 144 4.62 -18.09 -2.12
C GLY A 144 4.32 -17.62 -3.55
N GLU A 145 3.25 -18.11 -4.18
CA GLU A 145 2.81 -17.62 -5.49
C GLU A 145 2.23 -16.20 -5.39
N MET A 146 1.45 -15.93 -4.33
CA MET A 146 0.99 -14.57 -4.03
C MET A 146 2.16 -13.64 -3.75
N TYR A 147 3.15 -14.10 -2.98
CA TYR A 147 4.38 -13.36 -2.70
C TYR A 147 5.07 -12.96 -4.01
N ASN A 148 5.29 -13.90 -4.91
CA ASN A 148 5.92 -13.63 -6.20
C ASN A 148 5.10 -12.65 -7.06
N THR A 149 3.77 -12.78 -7.04
CA THR A 149 2.87 -11.86 -7.75
C THR A 149 2.99 -10.44 -7.22
N ILE A 150 3.08 -10.25 -5.91
CA ILE A 150 3.25 -8.92 -5.30
C ILE A 150 4.63 -8.35 -5.59
N VAL A 151 5.69 -9.15 -5.40
CA VAL A 151 7.08 -8.67 -5.50
C VAL A 151 7.47 -8.37 -6.94
N TYR A 152 7.15 -9.26 -7.89
CA TYR A 152 7.62 -9.16 -9.27
C TYR A 152 6.55 -8.65 -10.25
N GLY A 153 5.28 -8.57 -9.80
CA GLY A 153 4.17 -8.25 -10.66
C GLY A 153 3.69 -9.43 -11.50
N LEU A 154 2.47 -9.33 -12.02
CA LEU A 154 1.90 -10.33 -12.90
C LEU A 154 0.99 -9.68 -13.94
N ARG A 155 1.29 -9.84 -15.23
CA ARG A 155 0.54 -9.24 -16.34
C ARG A 155 0.43 -7.72 -16.17
N SER A 156 -0.77 -7.20 -15.91
CA SER A 156 -1.04 -5.78 -15.70
C SER A 156 -0.83 -5.31 -14.25
N MET A 157 -0.66 -6.21 -13.30
CA MET A 157 -0.31 -5.85 -11.92
C MET A 157 1.16 -5.47 -11.84
N PRO A 158 1.51 -4.23 -11.44
CA PRO A 158 2.90 -3.82 -11.31
C PRO A 158 3.61 -4.54 -10.16
N ALA A 159 4.94 -4.53 -10.20
CA ALA A 159 5.80 -5.04 -9.13
C ALA A 159 5.85 -4.07 -7.94
N TYR A 160 5.74 -4.59 -6.73
CA TYR A 160 5.82 -3.81 -5.48
C TYR A 160 7.07 -4.12 -4.64
N GLY A 161 7.94 -5.04 -5.07
CA GLY A 161 9.12 -5.46 -4.32
C GLY A 161 10.14 -4.35 -4.02
N TYR A 162 10.09 -3.23 -4.75
CA TYR A 162 10.93 -2.06 -4.47
C TYR A 162 10.27 -1.05 -3.51
N GLN A 163 8.97 -1.20 -3.20
CA GLN A 163 8.22 -0.33 -2.30
C GLN A 163 7.94 -1.00 -0.95
N LEU A 164 7.82 -2.32 -0.95
CA LEU A 164 7.50 -3.14 0.22
C LEU A 164 8.70 -3.98 0.62
N ASN A 165 8.99 -4.05 1.91
CA ASN A 165 9.95 -5.02 2.42
C ASN A 165 9.32 -6.43 2.49
N THR A 166 10.15 -7.44 2.64
CA THR A 166 9.72 -8.85 2.67
C THR A 166 8.67 -9.13 3.75
N GLU A 167 8.85 -8.60 4.96
CA GLU A 167 7.92 -8.79 6.07
C GLU A 167 6.56 -8.16 5.79
N ASP A 168 6.54 -6.95 5.19
CA ASP A 168 5.29 -6.28 4.80
C ASP A 168 4.52 -7.10 3.76
N VAL A 169 5.21 -7.72 2.79
CA VAL A 169 4.57 -8.57 1.78
C VAL A 169 3.92 -9.78 2.43
N TRP A 170 4.64 -10.48 3.33
CA TRP A 170 4.09 -11.62 4.06
C TRP A 170 2.93 -11.22 4.98
N SER A 171 3.01 -10.06 5.61
CA SER A 171 1.92 -9.51 6.42
C SER A 171 0.67 -9.21 5.58
N ILE A 172 0.84 -8.64 4.38
CA ILE A 172 -0.25 -8.42 3.42
C ILE A 172 -0.92 -9.73 3.04
N ILE A 173 -0.14 -10.80 2.80
CA ILE A 173 -0.69 -12.12 2.44
C ILE A 173 -1.54 -12.67 3.59
N HIS A 174 -1.11 -12.55 4.83
CA HIS A 174 -1.94 -12.92 5.99
C HIS A 174 -3.26 -12.14 6.03
N TYR A 175 -3.21 -10.84 5.75
CA TYR A 175 -4.43 -10.03 5.71
C TYR A 175 -5.36 -10.42 4.53
N VAL A 176 -4.80 -10.71 3.36
CA VAL A 176 -5.58 -11.23 2.21
C VAL A 176 -6.24 -12.56 2.58
N ARG A 177 -5.54 -13.48 3.25
CA ARG A 177 -6.13 -14.74 3.74
C ARG A 177 -7.26 -14.50 4.74
N ALA A 178 -7.10 -13.52 5.63
CA ALA A 178 -8.18 -13.12 6.55
C ALA A 178 -9.40 -12.57 5.81
N LEU A 179 -9.21 -11.72 4.78
CA LEU A 179 -10.29 -11.24 3.92
C LEU A 179 -11.00 -12.41 3.20
N GLN A 180 -10.23 -13.34 2.62
CA GLN A 180 -10.77 -14.54 1.98
C GLN A 180 -11.59 -15.38 2.96
N ARG A 181 -11.08 -15.59 4.18
CA ARG A 181 -11.78 -16.33 5.24
C ARG A 181 -13.06 -15.64 5.66
N SER A 182 -13.04 -14.32 5.84
CA SER A 182 -14.22 -13.54 6.28
C SER A 182 -15.42 -13.67 5.36
N GLN A 183 -15.20 -13.88 4.06
CA GLN A 183 -16.28 -14.01 3.06
C GLN A 183 -16.62 -15.45 2.68
N ASN A 184 -15.81 -16.43 3.11
CA ASN A 184 -16.01 -17.84 2.79
C ASN A 184 -16.02 -18.73 4.05
N ALA A 185 -16.17 -18.13 5.24
CA ALA A 185 -16.29 -18.87 6.48
C ALA A 185 -17.63 -19.61 6.55
N THR A 186 -17.60 -20.81 7.10
CA THR A 186 -18.80 -21.61 7.41
C THR A 186 -19.09 -21.53 8.91
N PHE A 187 -20.27 -22.02 9.31
CA PHE A 187 -20.64 -22.08 10.72
C PHE A 187 -19.67 -22.90 11.57
N GLU A 188 -19.12 -23.96 10.98
CA GLU A 188 -18.14 -24.85 11.61
C GLU A 188 -16.78 -24.19 11.87
N ASP A 189 -16.51 -23.09 11.16
CA ASP A 189 -15.27 -22.29 11.33
C ASP A 189 -15.28 -21.40 12.56
N LEU A 190 -16.46 -21.20 13.17
CA LEU A 190 -16.60 -20.39 14.36
C LEU A 190 -16.10 -21.13 15.61
N PRO A 191 -15.52 -20.42 16.58
CA PRO A 191 -15.28 -20.99 17.91
C PRO A 191 -16.57 -21.55 18.50
N LYS A 192 -16.48 -22.65 19.28
CA LYS A 192 -17.66 -23.30 19.88
C LYS A 192 -18.52 -22.34 20.68
N GLU A 193 -17.92 -21.43 21.40
CA GLU A 193 -18.63 -20.40 22.17
C GLU A 193 -19.54 -19.54 21.28
N GLU A 194 -19.08 -19.15 20.11
CA GLU A 194 -19.88 -18.37 19.17
C GLU A 194 -20.94 -19.22 18.47
N GLN A 195 -20.62 -20.50 18.16
CA GLN A 195 -21.60 -21.45 17.64
C GLN A 195 -22.74 -21.66 18.64
N ASP A 196 -22.44 -21.81 19.93
CA ASP A 196 -23.43 -22.01 20.99
C ASP A 196 -24.32 -20.78 21.19
N LYS A 197 -23.75 -19.57 21.12
CA LYS A 197 -24.50 -18.32 21.13
C LYS A 197 -25.49 -18.22 19.97
N LEU A 198 -25.04 -18.55 18.75
CA LEU A 198 -25.88 -18.51 17.55
C LEU A 198 -26.97 -19.59 17.59
N ASN A 199 -26.72 -20.74 18.21
CA ASN A 199 -27.70 -21.81 18.39
C ASN A 199 -28.65 -21.59 19.57
N GLY A 200 -28.57 -20.44 20.26
CA GLY A 200 -29.41 -20.14 21.41
C GLY A 200 -29.13 -21.01 22.63
N LYS A 201 -27.96 -21.62 22.74
CA LYS A 201 -27.46 -22.37 23.89
C LYS A 201 -26.57 -21.43 24.70
N SER A 202 -27.17 -20.49 25.41
CA SER A 202 -26.50 -19.67 26.40
C SER A 202 -26.64 -20.27 27.79
#